data_36be705f00bfb512157327c4b37f221e
#
_entry.id   36be705f00bfb512157327c4b37f221e
#
_cell.length_a   1.000
_cell.length_b   1.000
_cell.length_c   1.000
_cell.angle_alpha   90.00
_cell.angle_beta   90.00
_cell.angle_gamma   90.00
#
_symmetry.space_group_name_H-M   'P 1'
#
loop_
_entity.id
_entity.type
_entity.pdbx_description
1 polymer ?
#
loop_
_entity_poly.entity_id
_entity_poly.type
_entity_poly.pdbx_seq_one_letter_code
_entity_poly.pdbx_strand_id
1 'polypeptide(L)'
;MPVKNIVLVHGAWADGSNWLKVIPKLEALGFHVTAVQNTLTSLADDVATTRRAIALEDGPVLLVGHSYGGVVITEAGDDSKVSGLVYVAAFAP
;
A
#
# COMPACT_ATOMS: atom_id res chain seq x y z
N MET A 1 5.81 11.40 14.90
CA MET A 1 4.91 12.17 14.02
C MET A 1 3.69 11.32 13.67
N PRO A 2 2.51 11.91 13.62
CA PRO A 2 1.35 11.15 13.16
C PRO A 2 1.50 10.76 11.70
N VAL A 3 0.96 9.57 11.36
CA VAL A 3 0.98 9.08 10.00
C VAL A 3 -0.06 9.85 9.18
N LYS A 4 0.36 10.44 8.07
CA LYS A 4 -0.53 11.17 7.16
C LYS A 4 -0.58 10.53 5.76
N ASN A 5 0.33 9.62 5.47
CA ASN A 5 0.45 8.99 4.15
C ASN A 5 -0.01 7.55 4.22
N ILE A 6 -0.90 7.18 3.32
CA ILE A 6 -1.40 5.81 3.20
C ILE A 6 -1.09 5.32 1.79
N VAL A 7 -0.45 4.15 1.71
CA VAL A 7 -0.17 3.48 0.45
C VAL A 7 -1.03 2.22 0.39
N LEU A 8 -1.87 2.13 -0.63
CA LEU A 8 -2.81 1.02 -0.82
C LEU A 8 -2.27 0.08 -1.90
N VAL A 9 -2.21 -1.21 -1.58
CA VAL A 9 -1.68 -2.24 -2.48
C VAL A 9 -2.78 -3.28 -2.76
N HIS A 10 -3.19 -3.38 -4.02
CA HIS A 10 -4.30 -4.24 -4.44
C HIS A 10 -3.88 -5.71 -4.61
N GLY A 11 -4.89 -6.57 -4.75
CA GLY A 11 -4.69 -8.01 -4.98
C GLY A 11 -4.39 -8.36 -6.43
N ALA A 12 -4.16 -9.66 -6.68
CA ALA A 12 -3.74 -10.16 -8.00
C ALA A 12 -4.84 -10.03 -9.07
N TRP A 13 -6.10 -10.08 -8.67
CA TRP A 13 -7.24 -10.01 -9.59
C TRP A 13 -7.91 -8.64 -9.59
N ALA A 14 -7.19 -7.63 -9.14
CA ALA A 14 -7.69 -6.27 -9.01
C ALA A 14 -6.64 -5.29 -9.51
N ASP A 15 -7.00 -4.02 -9.55
CA ASP A 15 -6.08 -2.94 -9.83
C ASP A 15 -6.32 -1.78 -8.85
N GLY A 16 -5.65 -0.66 -9.06
CA GLY A 16 -5.80 0.50 -8.19
C GLY A 16 -7.23 1.03 -8.11
N SER A 17 -8.07 0.73 -9.11
CA SER A 17 -9.47 1.17 -9.13
C SER A 17 -10.31 0.51 -8.03
N ASN A 18 -9.86 -0.62 -7.48
CA ASN A 18 -10.53 -1.27 -6.35
C ASN A 18 -10.68 -0.34 -5.15
N TRP A 19 -9.85 0.68 -5.05
CA TRP A 19 -9.83 1.60 -3.93
C TRP A 19 -10.67 2.86 -4.18
N LEU A 20 -11.38 2.96 -5.31
CA LEU A 20 -12.07 4.19 -5.70
C LEU A 20 -13.09 4.69 -4.67
N LYS A 21 -13.69 3.78 -3.91
CA LYS A 21 -14.64 4.18 -2.86
C LYS A 21 -13.96 4.50 -1.54
N VAL A 22 -12.76 3.97 -1.32
CA VAL A 22 -12.02 4.14 -0.07
C VAL A 22 -11.22 5.44 -0.09
N ILE A 23 -10.58 5.75 -1.22
CA ILE A 23 -9.68 6.90 -1.34
C ILE A 23 -10.36 8.21 -0.94
N PRO A 24 -11.54 8.57 -1.48
CA PRO A 24 -12.17 9.84 -1.10
C PRO A 24 -12.48 9.94 0.38
N LYS A 25 -12.82 8.82 1.01
CA LYS A 25 -13.13 8.80 2.45
C LYS A 25 -11.89 9.05 3.29
N LEU A 26 -10.76 8.47 2.91
CA LEU A 26 -9.49 8.67 3.60
C LEU A 26 -8.97 10.09 3.38
N GLU A 27 -9.07 10.60 2.17
CA GLU A 27 -8.67 11.97 1.87
C GLU A 27 -9.51 13.00 2.63
N ALA A 28 -10.80 12.74 2.79
CA ALA A 28 -11.68 13.59 3.59
C ALA A 28 -11.27 13.64 5.06
N LEU A 29 -10.59 12.60 5.55
CA LEU A 29 -10.03 12.56 6.91
C LEU A 29 -8.66 13.22 7.03
N GLY A 30 -8.13 13.76 5.94
CA GLY A 30 -6.87 14.47 5.93
C GLY A 30 -5.66 13.64 5.54
N PHE A 31 -5.84 12.40 5.07
CA PHE A 31 -4.72 11.57 4.63
C PHE A 31 -4.35 11.83 3.19
N HIS A 32 -3.04 11.73 2.90
CA HIS A 32 -2.54 11.64 1.54
C HIS A 32 -2.53 10.16 1.15
N VAL A 33 -3.26 9.81 0.09
CA VAL A 33 -3.49 8.41 -0.28
C VAL A 33 -2.91 8.14 -1.66
N THR A 34 -2.08 7.10 -1.74
CA THR A 34 -1.51 6.62 -3.01
C THR A 34 -1.93 5.18 -3.22
N ALA A 35 -2.56 4.89 -4.35
CA ALA A 35 -2.88 3.53 -4.74
C ALA A 35 -1.81 3.03 -5.71
N VAL A 36 -1.10 1.98 -5.31
CA VAL A 36 -0.06 1.38 -6.15
C VAL A 36 -0.70 0.53 -7.24
N GLN A 37 -0.18 0.63 -8.45
CA GLN A 37 -0.60 -0.23 -9.56
C GLN A 37 0.44 -1.33 -9.73
N ASN A 38 0.12 -2.54 -9.23
CA ASN A 38 1.01 -3.68 -9.34
C ASN A 38 1.11 -4.16 -10.79
N THR A 39 2.33 -4.52 -11.21
CA THR A 39 2.56 -5.04 -12.55
C THR A 39 2.11 -6.49 -12.68
N LEU A 40 2.09 -7.23 -11.58
CA LEU A 40 1.70 -8.65 -11.51
C LEU A 40 2.59 -9.56 -12.38
N THR A 41 3.81 -9.11 -12.66
CA THR A 41 4.80 -9.91 -13.40
C THR A 41 5.61 -10.79 -12.47
N SER A 42 5.91 -10.30 -11.27
CA SER A 42 6.53 -11.08 -10.21
C SER A 42 6.33 -10.38 -8.86
N LEU A 43 6.49 -11.12 -7.78
CA LEU A 43 6.45 -10.52 -6.44
C LEU A 43 7.56 -9.47 -6.29
N ALA A 44 8.75 -9.76 -6.80
CA ALA A 44 9.87 -8.82 -6.72
C ALA A 44 9.55 -7.49 -7.41
N ASP A 45 8.90 -7.53 -8.58
CA ASP A 45 8.50 -6.32 -9.30
C ASP A 45 7.44 -5.54 -8.54
N ASP A 46 6.48 -6.23 -7.95
CA ASP A 46 5.40 -5.58 -7.18
C ASP A 46 5.95 -4.96 -5.90
N VAL A 47 6.88 -5.63 -5.23
CA VAL A 47 7.56 -5.08 -4.06
C VAL A 47 8.37 -3.84 -4.45
N ALA A 48 9.11 -3.90 -5.57
CA ALA A 48 9.88 -2.76 -6.05
C ALA A 48 8.99 -1.56 -6.38
N THR A 49 7.83 -1.80 -7.00
CA THR A 49 6.85 -0.75 -7.29
C THR A 49 6.34 -0.10 -6.00
N THR A 50 6.03 -0.91 -5.00
CA THR A 50 5.57 -0.42 -3.69
C THR A 50 6.68 0.36 -2.97
N ARG A 51 7.92 -0.12 -3.01
CA ARG A 51 9.06 0.59 -2.41
C ARG A 51 9.27 1.96 -3.05
N ARG A 52 9.10 2.08 -4.37
CA ARG A 52 9.18 3.38 -5.06
C ARG A 52 8.08 4.33 -4.60
N ALA A 53 6.87 3.83 -4.42
CA ALA A 53 5.77 4.64 -3.91
C ALA A 53 6.05 5.15 -2.49
N ILE A 54 6.60 4.29 -1.63
CA ILE A 54 6.98 4.67 -0.27
C ILE A 54 8.06 5.75 -0.30
N ALA A 55 9.06 5.60 -1.17
CA ALA A 55 10.17 6.55 -1.26
C ALA A 55 9.72 7.95 -1.67
N LEU A 56 8.62 8.06 -2.41
CA LEU A 56 8.08 9.36 -2.85
C LEU A 56 7.26 10.06 -1.77
N GLU A 57 6.93 9.39 -0.68
CA GLU A 57 6.17 10.00 0.40
C GLU A 57 7.09 10.89 1.26
N ASP A 58 6.52 11.94 1.82
CA ASP A 58 7.27 12.94 2.58
C ASP A 58 7.25 12.70 4.10
N GLY A 59 6.96 11.50 4.52
CA GLY A 59 6.92 11.18 5.95
C GLY A 59 6.48 9.75 6.19
N PRO A 60 6.10 9.42 7.44
CA PRO A 60 5.69 8.07 7.79
C PRO A 60 4.52 7.56 6.96
N VAL A 61 4.54 6.27 6.63
CA VAL A 61 3.58 5.62 5.74
C VAL A 61 2.89 4.49 6.47
N LEU A 62 1.57 4.38 6.29
CA LEU A 62 0.79 3.19 6.61
C LEU A 62 0.58 2.41 5.32
N LEU A 63 1.03 1.15 5.29
CA LEU A 63 0.79 0.27 4.15
C LEU A 63 -0.47 -0.53 4.37
N VAL A 64 -1.36 -0.55 3.39
CA VAL A 64 -2.59 -1.33 3.43
C VAL A 64 -2.57 -2.30 2.25
N GLY A 65 -2.66 -3.61 2.54
CA GLY A 65 -2.63 -4.64 1.52
C GLY A 65 -3.92 -5.46 1.50
N HIS A 66 -4.49 -5.63 0.32
CA HIS A 66 -5.69 -6.44 0.11
C HIS A 66 -5.30 -7.72 -0.62
N SER A 67 -5.70 -8.89 -0.09
CA SER A 67 -5.45 -10.19 -0.69
C SER A 67 -3.94 -10.41 -0.95
N TYR A 68 -3.52 -10.65 -2.20
CA TYR A 68 -2.12 -10.76 -2.58
C TYR A 68 -1.29 -9.54 -2.14
N GLY A 69 -1.89 -8.35 -2.11
CA GLY A 69 -1.23 -7.15 -1.63
C GLY A 69 -0.68 -7.28 -0.22
N GLY A 70 -1.25 -8.18 0.59
CA GLY A 70 -0.72 -8.49 1.92
C GLY A 70 0.67 -9.11 1.88
N VAL A 71 0.96 -9.95 0.88
CA VAL A 71 2.30 -10.50 0.69
C VAL A 71 3.28 -9.39 0.30
N VAL A 72 2.86 -8.52 -0.60
CA VAL A 72 3.69 -7.40 -1.06
C VAL A 72 4.06 -6.48 0.09
N ILE A 73 3.09 -6.07 0.92
CA ILE A 73 3.37 -5.14 2.02
C ILE A 73 4.21 -5.79 3.12
N THR A 74 4.10 -7.10 3.30
CA THR A 74 4.97 -7.81 4.25
C THR A 74 6.43 -7.67 3.85
N GLU A 75 6.73 -7.83 2.56
CA GLU A 75 8.10 -7.70 2.05
C GLU A 75 8.56 -6.24 2.03
N ALA A 76 7.71 -5.31 1.61
CA ALA A 76 8.06 -3.88 1.55
C ALA A 76 8.02 -3.20 2.92
N GLY A 77 7.44 -3.83 3.92
CA GLY A 77 7.20 -3.23 5.24
C GLY A 77 8.43 -3.07 6.10
N ASP A 78 9.59 -3.54 5.66
CA ASP A 78 10.86 -3.34 6.36
C ASP A 78 11.47 -1.95 6.11
N ASP A 79 10.86 -1.14 5.25
CA ASP A 79 11.30 0.24 5.00
C ASP A 79 11.12 1.08 6.26
N SER A 80 12.12 1.90 6.59
CA SER A 80 12.11 2.73 7.80
C SER A 80 10.97 3.74 7.83
N LYS A 81 10.42 4.11 6.69
CA LYS A 81 9.26 5.01 6.60
C LYS A 81 7.95 4.34 6.98
N VAL A 82 7.89 3.01 6.97
CA VAL A 82 6.65 2.27 7.24
C VAL A 82 6.41 2.24 8.74
N SER A 83 5.30 2.82 9.18
CA SER A 83 4.91 2.89 10.58
C SER A 83 3.94 1.79 10.98
N GLY A 84 3.28 1.16 10.02
CA GLY A 84 2.34 0.07 10.29
C GLY A 84 1.88 -0.61 9.03
N LEU A 85 1.34 -1.82 9.22
CA LEU A 85 0.81 -2.66 8.14
C LEU A 85 -0.65 -2.98 8.47
N VAL A 86 -1.54 -2.85 7.47
CA VAL A 86 -2.94 -3.24 7.59
C VAL A 86 -3.26 -4.26 6.51
N TYR A 87 -3.78 -5.39 6.92
CA TYR A 87 -4.16 -6.48 6.03
C TYR A 87 -5.68 -6.52 5.90
N VAL A 88 -6.18 -6.44 4.66
CA VAL A 88 -7.61 -6.49 4.37
C VAL A 88 -7.88 -7.75 3.57
N ALA A 89 -8.58 -8.73 4.17
CA ALA A 89 -8.85 -10.04 3.56
C ALA A 89 -7.59 -10.59 2.88
N ALA A 90 -6.44 -10.52 3.58
CA ALA A 90 -5.13 -10.74 3.00
C ALA A 90 -4.39 -11.88 3.72
N PHE A 91 -3.38 -12.42 3.02
CA PHE A 91 -2.44 -13.35 3.63
C PHE A 91 -1.36 -12.57 4.36
N ALA A 92 -1.09 -12.97 5.61
CA ALA A 92 0.02 -12.47 6.41
C ALA A 92 1.01 -13.60 6.57
N PRO A 93 2.02 -13.70 5.70
CA PRO A 93 3.01 -14.79 5.76
C PRO A 93 3.87 -14.74 7.02
#